data_17baa9e62c5a49421f7058b0557f8edf
#
_entry.id   17baa9e62c5a49421f7058b0557f8edf
#
_cell.length_a   1.000
_cell.length_b   1.000
_cell.length_c   1.000
_cell.angle_alpha   90.00
_cell.angle_beta   90.00
_cell.angle_gamma   90.00
#
_symmetry.space_group_name_H-M   'P 1'
#
loop_
_entity.id
_entity.type
_entity.pdbx_description
1 polymer ?
#
loop_
_entity_poly.entity_id
_entity_poly.type
_entity_poly.pdbx_seq_one_letter_code
_entity_poly.pdbx_strand_id
1 'polypeptide(L)'
;KFVCGNSLYSAYISENCQNIEPLQQILRIVTDESIALSSDVIQYFIADCALHLLAQKYDLSFKHEKALLSRFLKKEITLSLYDELIYALIADSEQALLFCEKYSPLFDFDYVYEPAEDILGLIYISCKNIDSRKATGSYYTPTKIVKKLIEKLDIASDARILDPCCGTGNFLLQLPAHVRFDQ
;
A
#
# COMPACT_ATOMS: atom_id res chain seq x y z
N LYS A 1 17.58 1.31 -12.36
CA LYS A 1 17.78 -0.03 -11.76
C LYS A 1 16.91 -0.09 -10.52
N PHE A 2 15.80 -0.83 -10.58
CA PHE A 2 15.00 -1.13 -9.39
C PHE A 2 15.89 -1.93 -8.43
N VAL A 3 15.92 -1.54 -7.16
CA VAL A 3 16.64 -2.30 -6.14
C VAL A 3 15.74 -3.48 -5.76
N CYS A 4 15.70 -4.49 -6.60
CA CYS A 4 15.14 -5.79 -6.30
C CYS A 4 16.18 -6.57 -5.49
N GLY A 5 16.39 -6.18 -4.24
CA GLY A 5 17.22 -6.95 -3.33
C GLY A 5 16.42 -7.27 -2.07
N ASN A 6 16.46 -8.51 -1.61
CA ASN A 6 15.82 -8.95 -0.37
C ASN A 6 16.08 -8.02 0.84
N SER A 7 17.15 -7.23 0.80
CA SER A 7 17.52 -6.29 1.87
C SER A 7 16.55 -5.10 2.02
N LEU A 8 15.89 -4.63 0.93
CA LEU A 8 14.93 -3.54 1.04
C LEU A 8 13.67 -4.04 1.75
N TYR A 9 13.12 -5.15 1.28
CA TYR A 9 11.88 -5.69 1.83
C TYR A 9 12.03 -6.07 3.31
N SER A 10 13.14 -6.75 3.68
CA SER A 10 13.39 -7.16 5.07
C SER A 10 13.53 -6.00 6.06
N ALA A 11 13.73 -4.77 5.58
CA ALA A 11 13.76 -3.59 6.43
C ALA A 11 12.38 -3.08 6.80
N TYR A 12 11.39 -3.22 5.89
CA TYR A 12 10.07 -2.59 6.01
C TYR A 12 8.95 -3.56 6.36
N ILE A 13 9.10 -4.84 6.01
CA ILE A 13 8.10 -5.88 6.26
C ILE A 13 8.76 -7.11 6.86
N SER A 14 7.96 -8.04 7.36
CA SER A 14 8.45 -9.34 7.83
C SER A 14 9.01 -10.16 6.66
N GLU A 15 9.97 -11.05 6.95
CA GLU A 15 10.58 -11.90 5.93
C GLU A 15 9.59 -12.89 5.31
N ASN A 16 8.50 -13.18 6.02
CA ASN A 16 7.45 -14.10 5.61
C ASN A 16 6.23 -13.39 5.02
N CYS A 17 6.30 -12.08 4.77
CA CYS A 17 5.17 -11.34 4.19
C CYS A 17 4.79 -11.89 2.81
N GLN A 18 3.54 -12.33 2.69
CA GLN A 18 3.02 -12.95 1.47
C GLN A 18 2.92 -11.96 0.29
N ASN A 19 2.91 -10.65 0.57
CA ASN A 19 2.80 -9.60 -0.43
C ASN A 19 4.12 -9.28 -1.17
N ILE A 20 5.25 -9.89 -0.78
CA ILE A 20 6.54 -9.68 -1.46
C ILE A 20 6.49 -10.21 -2.89
N GLU A 21 5.98 -11.41 -3.09
CA GLU A 21 5.95 -12.05 -4.40
C GLU A 21 5.06 -11.31 -5.40
N PRO A 22 3.80 -10.96 -5.08
CA PRO A 22 2.95 -10.12 -5.92
C PRO A 22 3.65 -8.83 -6.35
N LEU A 23 4.25 -8.10 -5.41
CA LEU A 23 4.94 -6.86 -5.72
C LEU A 23 6.15 -7.06 -6.64
N GLN A 24 6.94 -8.10 -6.45
CA GLN A 24 8.06 -8.42 -7.33
C GLN A 24 7.60 -8.75 -8.75
N GLN A 25 6.48 -9.44 -8.89
CA GLN A 25 5.89 -9.75 -10.20
C GLN A 25 5.40 -8.50 -10.91
N ILE A 26 4.70 -7.60 -10.21
CA ILE A 26 4.30 -6.28 -10.75
C ILE A 26 5.52 -5.53 -11.27
N LEU A 27 6.59 -5.43 -10.48
CA LEU A 27 7.80 -4.71 -10.89
C LEU A 27 8.51 -5.35 -12.10
N ARG A 28 8.43 -6.67 -12.25
CA ARG A 28 8.91 -7.36 -13.45
C ARG A 28 8.10 -6.99 -14.68
N ILE A 29 6.77 -7.08 -14.61
CA ILE A 29 5.88 -6.72 -15.73
C ILE A 29 6.10 -5.26 -16.13
N VAL A 30 6.16 -4.35 -15.14
CA VAL A 30 6.44 -2.93 -15.38
C VAL A 30 7.76 -2.73 -16.13
N THR A 31 8.79 -3.50 -15.78
CA THR A 31 10.11 -3.41 -16.42
C THR A 31 10.08 -4.00 -17.81
N ASP A 32 9.50 -5.18 -17.98
CA ASP A 32 9.50 -5.92 -19.25
C ASP A 32 8.67 -5.18 -20.32
N GLU A 33 7.57 -4.57 -19.92
CA GLU A 33 6.69 -3.78 -20.78
C GLU A 33 7.09 -2.30 -20.87
N SER A 34 8.17 -1.89 -20.20
CA SER A 34 8.67 -0.50 -20.18
C SER A 34 7.60 0.51 -19.76
N ILE A 35 6.77 0.16 -18.77
CA ILE A 35 5.69 1.02 -18.28
C ILE A 35 6.29 2.16 -17.45
N ALA A 36 5.92 3.40 -17.78
CA ALA A 36 6.33 4.57 -17.00
C ALA A 36 5.56 4.62 -15.67
N LEU A 37 6.29 4.54 -14.55
CA LEU A 37 5.72 4.68 -13.21
C LEU A 37 5.50 6.16 -12.88
N SER A 38 4.46 6.76 -13.46
CA SER A 38 3.98 8.08 -13.05
C SER A 38 3.36 8.02 -11.66
N SER A 39 3.12 9.19 -11.04
CA SER A 39 2.40 9.26 -9.78
C SER A 39 1.03 8.59 -9.86
N ASP A 40 0.30 8.79 -10.95
CA ASP A 40 -1.04 8.23 -11.14
C ASP A 40 -0.99 6.70 -11.22
N VAL A 41 -0.04 6.13 -11.97
CA VAL A 41 0.12 4.67 -12.05
C VAL A 41 0.44 4.05 -10.69
N ILE A 42 1.29 4.71 -9.88
CA ILE A 42 1.58 4.27 -8.52
C ILE A 42 0.30 4.32 -7.66
N GLN A 43 -0.51 5.37 -7.81
CA GLN A 43 -1.79 5.50 -7.11
C GLN A 43 -2.78 4.41 -7.51
N TYR A 44 -2.79 3.96 -8.77
CA TYR A 44 -3.63 2.83 -9.19
C TYR A 44 -3.24 1.52 -8.49
N PHE A 45 -1.95 1.24 -8.35
CA PHE A 45 -1.50 0.07 -7.57
C PHE A 45 -1.85 0.17 -6.10
N ILE A 46 -1.71 1.37 -5.51
CA ILE A 46 -2.08 1.62 -4.12
C ILE A 46 -3.59 1.44 -3.93
N ALA A 47 -4.41 1.97 -4.84
CA ALA A 47 -5.86 1.86 -4.77
C ALA A 47 -6.33 0.40 -4.90
N ASP A 48 -5.79 -0.35 -5.86
CA ASP A 48 -6.11 -1.78 -6.03
C ASP A 48 -5.73 -2.59 -4.78
N CYS A 49 -4.52 -2.41 -4.28
CA CYS A 49 -4.08 -3.05 -3.05
C CYS A 49 -4.96 -2.66 -1.85
N ALA A 50 -5.30 -1.39 -1.70
CA ALA A 50 -6.17 -0.92 -0.61
C ALA A 50 -7.56 -1.58 -0.66
N LEU A 51 -8.13 -1.77 -1.86
CA LEU A 51 -9.38 -2.50 -2.05
C LEU A 51 -9.27 -3.95 -1.55
N HIS A 52 -8.19 -4.66 -1.89
CA HIS A 52 -7.93 -6.02 -1.39
C HIS A 52 -7.81 -6.08 0.13
N LEU A 53 -6.99 -5.20 0.71
CA LEU A 53 -6.76 -5.17 2.16
C LEU A 53 -8.04 -4.84 2.93
N LEU A 54 -8.84 -3.88 2.46
CA LEU A 54 -10.12 -3.51 3.06
C LEU A 54 -11.16 -4.62 2.90
N ALA A 55 -11.23 -5.26 1.73
CA ALA A 55 -12.16 -6.36 1.50
C ALA A 55 -11.88 -7.54 2.46
N GLN A 56 -10.62 -7.86 2.71
CA GLN A 56 -10.24 -8.91 3.66
C GLN A 56 -10.46 -8.48 5.10
N LYS A 57 -10.07 -7.26 5.48
CA LYS A 57 -10.25 -6.73 6.83
C LYS A 57 -11.72 -6.74 7.27
N TYR A 58 -12.64 -6.45 6.36
CA TYR A 58 -14.07 -6.40 6.62
C TYR A 58 -14.85 -7.62 6.15
N ASP A 59 -14.17 -8.67 5.76
CA ASP A 59 -14.75 -9.96 5.33
C ASP A 59 -15.80 -9.83 4.22
N LEU A 60 -15.51 -8.99 3.22
CA LEU A 60 -16.44 -8.73 2.12
C LEU A 60 -16.48 -9.91 1.14
N SER A 61 -17.59 -10.06 0.42
CA SER A 61 -17.85 -11.21 -0.47
C SER A 61 -16.81 -11.36 -1.59
N PHE A 62 -16.22 -10.26 -2.03
CA PHE A 62 -15.23 -10.21 -3.11
C PHE A 62 -13.76 -10.21 -2.64
N LYS A 63 -13.50 -10.50 -1.36
CA LYS A 63 -12.16 -10.42 -0.73
C LYS A 63 -11.06 -11.27 -1.38
N HIS A 64 -11.41 -12.29 -2.14
CA HIS A 64 -10.47 -13.16 -2.88
C HIS A 64 -10.57 -12.99 -4.39
N GLU A 65 -11.28 -11.97 -4.85
CA GLU A 65 -11.36 -11.67 -6.27
C GLU A 65 -10.21 -10.76 -6.69
N LYS A 66 -9.92 -10.72 -7.99
CA LYS A 66 -8.81 -9.97 -8.56
C LYS A 66 -9.31 -8.76 -9.34
N ALA A 67 -8.38 -7.89 -9.75
CA ALA A 67 -8.66 -6.67 -10.51
C ALA A 67 -9.73 -5.79 -9.83
N LEU A 68 -9.63 -5.63 -8.52
CA LEU A 68 -10.67 -4.96 -7.74
C LEU A 68 -10.82 -3.50 -8.12
N LEU A 69 -9.73 -2.82 -8.51
CA LEU A 69 -9.81 -1.43 -8.97
C LEU A 69 -10.68 -1.29 -10.23
N SER A 70 -10.48 -2.14 -11.23
CA SER A 70 -11.30 -2.12 -12.45
C SER A 70 -12.77 -2.34 -12.15
N ARG A 71 -13.10 -3.30 -11.28
CA ARG A 71 -14.47 -3.60 -10.86
C ARG A 71 -15.09 -2.48 -10.04
N PHE A 72 -14.32 -1.85 -9.16
CA PHE A 72 -14.76 -0.70 -8.39
C PHE A 72 -15.11 0.48 -9.31
N LEU A 73 -14.24 0.80 -10.27
CA LEU A 73 -14.47 1.87 -11.23
C LEU A 73 -15.68 1.60 -12.15
N LYS A 74 -15.97 0.33 -12.45
CA LYS A 74 -17.18 -0.11 -13.16
C LYS A 74 -18.43 -0.14 -12.28
N LYS A 75 -18.31 0.19 -10.99
CA LYS A 75 -19.40 0.15 -9.99
C LYS A 75 -19.99 -1.25 -9.78
N GLU A 76 -19.19 -2.29 -10.02
CA GLU A 76 -19.56 -3.68 -9.76
C GLU A 76 -19.39 -4.06 -8.28
N ILE A 77 -18.52 -3.35 -7.57
CA ILE A 77 -18.26 -3.50 -6.13
C ILE A 77 -18.25 -2.14 -5.46
N THR A 78 -18.51 -2.11 -4.16
CA THR A 78 -18.47 -0.92 -3.31
C THR A 78 -17.91 -1.28 -1.92
N LEU A 79 -17.22 -0.34 -1.31
CA LEU A 79 -16.74 -0.42 0.09
C LEU A 79 -17.57 0.44 1.04
N SER A 80 -18.65 1.05 0.56
CA SER A 80 -19.55 1.92 1.33
C SER A 80 -18.82 3.09 2.02
N LEU A 81 -18.23 2.87 3.19
CA LEU A 81 -17.55 3.90 3.99
C LEU A 81 -16.23 4.40 3.36
N TYR A 82 -15.63 3.65 2.46
CA TYR A 82 -14.29 3.92 1.91
C TYR A 82 -14.30 4.30 0.44
N ASP A 83 -15.44 4.33 -0.23
CA ASP A 83 -15.54 4.66 -1.66
C ASP A 83 -14.93 6.03 -1.96
N GLU A 84 -15.24 7.05 -1.15
CA GLU A 84 -14.68 8.39 -1.32
C GLU A 84 -13.16 8.42 -1.15
N LEU A 85 -12.61 7.62 -0.23
CA LEU A 85 -11.18 7.51 -0.02
C LEU A 85 -10.48 6.90 -1.24
N ILE A 86 -11.06 5.84 -1.82
CA ILE A 86 -10.51 5.22 -3.02
C ILE A 86 -10.58 6.19 -4.21
N TYR A 87 -11.71 6.89 -4.40
CA TYR A 87 -11.82 7.91 -5.45
C TYR A 87 -10.84 9.07 -5.24
N ALA A 88 -10.54 9.45 -4.00
CA ALA A 88 -9.56 10.50 -3.71
C ALA A 88 -8.11 10.12 -4.09
N LEU A 89 -7.80 8.82 -4.20
CA LEU A 89 -6.51 8.34 -4.69
C LEU A 89 -6.39 8.42 -6.22
N ILE A 90 -7.50 8.60 -6.94
CA ILE A 90 -7.58 8.48 -8.40
C ILE A 90 -7.98 9.83 -8.99
N ALA A 91 -7.02 10.51 -9.62
CA ALA A 91 -7.28 11.83 -10.22
C ALA A 91 -8.27 11.76 -11.40
N ASP A 92 -8.19 10.69 -12.21
CA ASP A 92 -9.02 10.46 -13.38
C ASP A 92 -9.44 8.98 -13.45
N SER A 93 -10.71 8.72 -13.16
CA SER A 93 -11.28 7.36 -13.13
C SER A 93 -11.37 6.71 -14.52
N GLU A 94 -11.55 7.50 -15.58
CA GLU A 94 -11.60 6.97 -16.95
C GLU A 94 -10.22 6.51 -17.40
N GLN A 95 -9.19 7.33 -17.17
CA GLN A 95 -7.80 6.96 -17.45
C GLN A 95 -7.34 5.77 -16.62
N ALA A 96 -7.73 5.71 -15.35
CA ALA A 96 -7.43 4.58 -14.49
C ALA A 96 -8.05 3.28 -15.02
N LEU A 97 -9.32 3.32 -15.43
CA LEU A 97 -10.00 2.16 -16.00
C LEU A 97 -9.33 1.67 -17.30
N LEU A 98 -9.03 2.60 -18.21
CA LEU A 98 -8.32 2.27 -19.45
C LEU A 98 -6.95 1.65 -19.18
N PHE A 99 -6.24 2.16 -18.17
CA PHE A 99 -4.95 1.60 -17.75
C PHE A 99 -5.11 0.18 -17.20
N CYS A 100 -6.09 -0.06 -16.31
CA CYS A 100 -6.37 -1.38 -15.75
C CYS A 100 -6.74 -2.40 -16.84
N GLU A 101 -7.51 -1.99 -17.84
CA GLU A 101 -7.90 -2.86 -18.95
C GLU A 101 -6.72 -3.18 -19.85
N LYS A 102 -5.91 -2.18 -20.18
CA LYS A 102 -4.72 -2.35 -21.03
C LYS A 102 -3.66 -3.22 -20.39
N TYR A 103 -3.46 -3.09 -19.09
CA TYR A 103 -2.41 -3.77 -18.34
C TYR A 103 -3.01 -4.70 -17.27
N SER A 104 -4.06 -5.43 -17.61
CA SER A 104 -4.78 -6.29 -16.67
C SER A 104 -3.89 -7.27 -15.88
N PRO A 105 -2.78 -7.81 -16.40
CA PRO A 105 -1.88 -8.65 -15.60
C PRO A 105 -1.26 -7.96 -14.39
N LEU A 106 -1.20 -6.60 -14.36
CA LEU A 106 -0.71 -5.84 -13.21
C LEU A 106 -1.70 -5.80 -12.03
N PHE A 107 -2.94 -6.18 -12.26
CA PHE A 107 -4.04 -6.18 -11.30
C PHE A 107 -4.57 -7.60 -11.02
N ASP A 108 -3.86 -8.62 -11.51
CA ASP A 108 -4.23 -10.03 -11.33
C ASP A 108 -3.54 -10.66 -10.10
N PHE A 109 -3.37 -9.88 -9.04
CA PHE A 109 -2.75 -10.33 -7.79
C PHE A 109 -3.77 -10.30 -6.65
N ASP A 110 -3.62 -11.24 -5.73
CA ASP A 110 -4.35 -11.26 -4.46
C ASP A 110 -3.39 -10.83 -3.35
N TYR A 111 -3.62 -9.63 -2.82
CA TYR A 111 -2.88 -9.15 -1.67
C TYR A 111 -3.46 -9.72 -0.39
N VAL A 112 -2.61 -9.94 0.59
CA VAL A 112 -3.01 -10.48 1.90
C VAL A 112 -2.99 -9.38 2.95
N TYR A 113 -4.08 -9.23 3.69
CA TYR A 113 -4.12 -8.31 4.82
C TYR A 113 -3.31 -8.91 5.99
N GLU A 114 -2.20 -8.27 6.33
CA GLU A 114 -1.37 -8.60 7.47
C GLU A 114 -1.38 -7.41 8.45
N PRO A 115 -1.92 -7.58 9.68
CA PRO A 115 -1.96 -6.49 10.67
C PRO A 115 -0.56 -5.92 10.95
N ALA A 116 -0.47 -4.60 11.03
CA ALA A 116 0.77 -3.87 11.28
C ALA A 116 1.85 -3.96 10.19
N GLU A 117 1.54 -4.51 9.01
CA GLU A 117 2.42 -4.44 7.84
C GLU A 117 2.02 -3.26 6.94
N ASP A 118 2.99 -2.39 6.64
CA ASP A 118 2.80 -1.23 5.75
C ASP A 118 2.95 -1.64 4.28
N ILE A 119 1.95 -2.36 3.77
CA ILE A 119 1.97 -2.87 2.38
C ILE A 119 1.81 -1.72 1.38
N LEU A 120 0.96 -0.74 1.66
CA LEU A 120 0.76 0.42 0.78
C LEU A 120 2.04 1.26 0.67
N GLY A 121 2.72 1.49 1.80
CA GLY A 121 4.01 2.16 1.81
C GLY A 121 5.09 1.37 1.08
N LEU A 122 5.08 0.05 1.20
CA LEU A 122 6.01 -0.81 0.47
C LEU A 122 5.84 -0.69 -1.05
N ILE A 123 4.59 -0.71 -1.56
CA ILE A 123 4.29 -0.49 -2.98
C ILE A 123 4.84 0.87 -3.41
N TYR A 124 4.52 1.92 -2.67
CA TYR A 124 4.96 3.27 -2.98
C TYR A 124 6.50 3.39 -3.05
N ILE A 125 7.20 2.88 -2.04
CA ILE A 125 8.67 2.92 -1.99
C ILE A 125 9.29 2.10 -3.12
N SER A 126 8.71 0.96 -3.45
CA SER A 126 9.23 0.05 -4.47
C SER A 126 9.04 0.60 -5.88
N CYS A 127 7.93 1.29 -6.13
CA CYS A 127 7.64 1.91 -7.43
C CYS A 127 8.42 3.21 -7.67
N LYS A 128 8.82 3.93 -6.61
CA LYS A 128 9.68 5.11 -6.75
C LYS A 128 11.14 4.69 -6.92
N ASN A 129 11.79 5.24 -7.95
CA ASN A 129 13.22 5.04 -8.13
C ASN A 129 14.04 5.80 -7.05
N ILE A 130 15.30 5.37 -6.86
CA ILE A 130 16.19 5.95 -5.83
C ILE A 130 16.45 7.44 -6.08
N ASP A 131 16.62 7.83 -7.33
CA ASP A 131 16.93 9.21 -7.70
C ASP A 131 15.74 10.13 -7.44
N SER A 132 14.53 9.66 -7.75
CA SER A 132 13.28 10.37 -7.42
C SER A 132 13.11 10.53 -5.91
N ARG A 133 13.40 9.50 -5.11
CA ARG A 133 13.32 9.56 -3.65
C ARG A 133 14.32 10.56 -3.05
N LYS A 134 15.55 10.59 -3.57
CA LYS A 134 16.58 11.57 -3.15
C LYS A 134 16.16 12.99 -3.51
N ALA A 135 15.63 13.22 -4.70
CA ALA A 135 15.20 14.54 -5.15
C ALA A 135 14.04 15.10 -4.30
N THR A 136 13.15 14.25 -3.83
CA THR A 136 12.00 14.64 -2.99
C THR A 136 12.28 14.60 -1.48
N GLY A 137 13.48 14.15 -1.07
CA GLY A 137 13.81 13.94 0.35
C GLY A 137 12.95 12.90 1.06
N SER A 138 12.31 11.99 0.30
CA SER A 138 11.39 10.99 0.83
C SER A 138 12.16 9.81 1.43
N TYR A 139 12.36 9.85 2.73
CA TYR A 139 12.96 8.77 3.51
C TYR A 139 11.91 8.14 4.42
N TYR A 140 11.89 6.83 4.45
CA TYR A 140 10.97 6.05 5.28
C TYR A 140 11.75 5.31 6.36
N THR A 141 11.23 5.35 7.58
CA THR A 141 11.86 4.64 8.70
C THR A 141 11.52 3.16 8.61
N PRO A 142 12.51 2.26 8.57
CA PRO A 142 12.27 0.82 8.54
C PRO A 142 11.40 0.35 9.71
N THR A 143 10.42 -0.51 9.45
CA THR A 143 9.46 -1.01 10.44
C THR A 143 10.12 -1.62 11.66
N LYS A 144 11.25 -2.35 11.49
CA LYS A 144 12.04 -2.90 12.62
C LYS A 144 12.56 -1.81 13.57
N ILE A 145 12.87 -0.62 13.04
CA ILE A 145 13.31 0.53 13.87
C ILE A 145 12.12 1.15 14.56
N VAL A 146 11.01 1.34 13.83
CA VAL A 146 9.76 1.89 14.38
C VAL A 146 9.29 1.06 15.56
N LYS A 147 9.19 -0.26 15.41
CA LYS A 147 8.82 -1.21 16.49
C LYS A 147 9.68 -1.01 17.74
N LYS A 148 11.01 -0.98 17.57
CA LYS A 148 11.95 -0.77 18.69
C LYS A 148 11.81 0.60 19.38
N LEU A 149 11.37 1.62 18.66
CA LEU A 149 11.12 2.95 19.22
C LEU A 149 9.81 2.95 20.00
N ILE A 150 8.74 2.42 19.42
CA ILE A 150 7.42 2.34 20.05
C ILE A 150 7.46 1.48 21.33
N GLU A 151 8.14 0.32 21.30
CA GLU A 151 8.31 -0.57 22.46
C GLU A 151 8.98 0.09 23.67
N LYS A 152 9.73 1.19 23.45
CA LYS A 152 10.37 1.95 24.53
C LYS A 152 9.46 3.02 25.13
N LEU A 153 8.30 3.27 24.54
CA LEU A 153 7.37 4.26 24.99
C LEU A 153 6.32 3.61 25.90
N ASP A 154 6.14 4.17 27.07
CA ASP A 154 5.03 3.84 27.95
C ASP A 154 3.82 4.68 27.53
N ILE A 155 3.01 4.15 26.61
CA ILE A 155 1.88 4.86 26.03
C ILE A 155 0.62 4.51 26.83
N ALA A 156 0.06 5.52 27.51
CA ALA A 156 -1.19 5.37 28.24
C ALA A 156 -2.39 5.11 27.29
N SER A 157 -3.41 4.43 27.77
CA SER A 157 -4.60 4.07 26.98
C SER A 157 -5.42 5.29 26.52
N ASP A 158 -5.28 6.42 27.20
CA ASP A 158 -5.94 7.69 26.91
C ASP A 158 -4.99 8.70 26.24
N ALA A 159 -3.80 8.26 25.84
CA ALA A 159 -2.83 9.12 25.19
C ALA A 159 -3.36 9.67 23.86
N ARG A 160 -3.20 10.98 23.67
CA ARG A 160 -3.45 11.64 22.39
C ARG A 160 -2.17 11.66 21.58
N ILE A 161 -2.18 11.00 20.42
CA ILE A 161 -1.00 10.82 19.58
C ILE A 161 -1.17 11.63 18.30
N LEU A 162 -0.15 12.41 17.96
CA LEU A 162 -0.03 13.13 16.70
C LEU A 162 1.26 12.71 16.02
N ASP A 163 1.17 12.24 14.79
CA ASP A 163 2.31 12.06 13.90
C ASP A 163 2.27 13.14 12.80
N PRO A 164 3.01 14.26 12.96
CA PRO A 164 2.96 15.38 12.02
C PRO A 164 3.66 15.08 10.69
N CYS A 165 4.38 13.96 10.61
CA CYS A 165 5.13 13.52 9.44
C CYS A 165 4.82 12.07 9.09
N CYS A 166 3.56 11.65 9.21
CA CYS A 166 3.13 10.24 9.20
C CYS A 166 3.58 9.46 7.95
N GLY A 167 3.84 10.11 6.83
CA GLY A 167 4.17 9.44 5.58
C GLY A 167 3.10 8.41 5.19
N THR A 168 3.47 7.14 5.16
CA THR A 168 2.55 6.02 4.92
C THR A 168 1.82 5.54 6.19
N GLY A 169 2.07 6.16 7.33
CA GLY A 169 1.47 5.78 8.61
C GLY A 169 2.20 4.67 9.36
N ASN A 170 3.43 4.32 8.97
CA ASN A 170 4.15 3.19 9.56
C ASN A 170 4.30 3.28 11.10
N PHE A 171 4.51 4.47 11.67
CA PHE A 171 4.53 4.65 13.12
C PHE A 171 3.17 4.38 13.74
N LEU A 172 2.09 4.87 13.12
CA LEU A 172 0.72 4.67 13.60
C LEU A 172 0.32 3.18 13.56
N LEU A 173 0.75 2.45 12.53
CA LEU A 173 0.51 1.01 12.40
C LEU A 173 1.19 0.16 13.49
N GLN A 174 2.26 0.67 14.11
CA GLN A 174 2.99 -0.05 15.15
C GLN A 174 2.53 0.30 16.57
N LEU A 175 1.53 1.18 16.72
CA LEU A 175 1.01 1.53 18.04
C LEU A 175 0.35 0.33 18.74
N PRO A 176 0.45 0.24 20.07
CA PRO A 176 -0.19 -0.84 20.82
C PRO A 176 -1.71 -0.87 20.59
N ALA A 177 -2.30 -2.07 20.59
CA ALA A 177 -3.72 -2.28 20.32
C ALA A 177 -4.69 -1.56 21.30
N HIS A 178 -4.19 -1.16 22.47
CA HIS A 178 -4.99 -0.40 23.44
C HIS A 178 -5.10 1.09 23.09
N VAL A 179 -4.26 1.60 22.20
CA VAL A 179 -4.36 2.98 21.70
C VAL A 179 -5.54 3.06 20.75
N ARG A 180 -6.48 3.95 21.05
CA ARG A 180 -7.65 4.18 20.20
C ARG A 180 -7.36 5.33 19.27
N PHE A 181 -7.72 5.14 18.01
CA PHE A 181 -7.77 6.23 17.04
C PHE A 181 -9.17 6.86 17.17
N ASP A 182 -9.22 8.16 17.43
CA ASP A 182 -10.47 8.90 17.30
C ASP A 182 -10.88 8.88 15.82
N GLN A 183 -12.08 8.40 15.58
CA GLN A 183 -12.69 8.32 14.25
C GLN A 183 -13.25 9.66 13.84
#